data_bbffd8f327f0038b32e119ba480c10a9
#
_entry.id   bbffd8f327f0038b32e119ba480c10a9
#
_cell.length_a   1.000
_cell.length_b   1.000
_cell.length_c   1.000
_cell.angle_alpha   90.00
_cell.angle_beta   90.00
_cell.angle_gamma   90.00
#
_symmetry.space_group_name_H-M   'P 1'
#
loop_
_entity.id
_entity.type
_entity.pdbx_description
1 polymer ?
#
loop_
_entity_poly.entity_id
_entity_poly.type
_entity_poly.pdbx_seq_one_letter_code
_entity_poly.pdbx_strand_id
1 'polypeptide(L)'
;LGWALAQYRFDRYTKPKSRPTAELVWPAGADRGDVARQADGISLTRNLINTPAGDLGPAELAAEASALAKKHKARCTVIVGDKLLSQNYPAIHAVGRASAHAPRLIDIRWGRAKDPRITLVGKGVTFDSGGLDIKPAAGMLMMKKDMGGAAQVLGLASMIMDAGLRVRLRVLVPAVENAISGNAFHPMDILPTRKGITVEVGNTDAEGRLILCDALAEADAEKPALIVDFATLTGAARVALGAELPALFANDDAVASEYLSHGTTVADPLWRMPLWQPYNRMLDSKTADVSSTGSGGHGGAVTAALFLERFVSPD
;
A
#
# COMPACT_ATOMS: atom_id res chain seq x y z
N LEU A 1 22.62 10.11 4.97
CA LEU A 1 21.16 10.12 4.76
C LEU A 1 20.45 11.00 5.79
N GLY A 2 20.67 10.83 7.10
CA GLY A 2 19.95 11.56 8.15
C GLY A 2 19.95 13.09 7.97
N TRP A 3 21.09 13.70 7.58
CA TRP A 3 21.13 15.13 7.27
C TRP A 3 20.21 15.50 6.10
N ALA A 4 20.22 14.72 5.01
CA ALA A 4 19.36 14.97 3.84
C ALA A 4 17.88 14.89 4.22
N LEU A 5 17.49 13.87 5.02
CA LEU A 5 16.13 13.71 5.51
C LEU A 5 15.69 14.84 6.46
N ALA A 6 16.62 15.41 7.25
CA ALA A 6 16.36 16.56 8.12
C ALA A 6 16.12 17.86 7.33
N GLN A 7 16.54 17.95 6.07
CA GLN A 7 16.28 19.10 5.19
C GLN A 7 14.89 19.03 4.54
N TYR A 8 14.19 17.88 4.61
CA TYR A 8 12.86 17.75 4.01
C TYR A 8 11.89 18.81 4.56
N ARG A 9 11.14 19.42 3.66
CA ARG A 9 10.08 20.39 3.95
C ARG A 9 8.87 20.07 3.07
N PHE A 10 7.70 20.20 3.67
CA PHE A 10 6.44 20.18 2.95
C PHE A 10 5.79 21.56 3.11
N ASP A 11 6.06 22.44 2.17
CA ASP A 11 5.66 23.85 2.20
C ASP A 11 4.69 24.24 1.08
N ARG A 12 4.08 23.22 0.43
CA ARG A 12 3.14 23.39 -0.69
C ARG A 12 2.01 24.38 -0.40
N TYR A 13 1.59 24.49 0.86
CA TYR A 13 0.47 25.34 1.29
C TYR A 13 0.90 26.52 2.18
N THR A 14 2.17 26.70 2.40
CA THR A 14 2.69 27.77 3.26
C THR A 14 3.75 28.56 2.52
N LYS A 15 3.88 29.86 2.86
CA LYS A 15 5.00 30.64 2.37
C LYS A 15 6.30 30.08 2.94
N PRO A 16 7.31 29.80 2.10
CA PRO A 16 8.59 29.30 2.56
C PRO A 16 9.18 30.27 3.60
N LYS A 17 9.49 29.77 4.78
CA LYS A 17 10.24 30.58 5.75
C LYS A 17 11.73 30.56 5.36
N SER A 18 12.32 31.74 5.10
CA SER A 18 13.77 31.86 4.92
C SER A 18 14.49 31.31 6.15
N ARG A 19 15.33 30.31 5.95
CA ARG A 19 16.24 29.77 6.96
C ARG A 19 17.61 29.65 6.34
N PRO A 20 18.69 29.92 7.09
CA PRO A 20 20.02 29.62 6.62
C PRO A 20 20.10 28.13 6.27
N THR A 21 20.48 27.83 5.05
CA THR A 21 20.79 26.44 4.62
C THR A 21 22.24 26.18 4.99
N ALA A 22 22.46 25.23 5.90
CA ALA A 22 23.80 24.74 6.14
C ALA A 22 24.23 23.86 4.95
N GLU A 23 25.48 24.05 4.50
CA GLU A 23 26.06 23.16 3.51
C GLU A 23 26.65 21.93 4.17
N LEU A 24 26.35 20.74 3.60
CA LEU A 24 26.94 19.50 4.06
C LEU A 24 28.32 19.30 3.43
N VAL A 25 29.35 19.26 4.25
CA VAL A 25 30.63 18.69 3.84
C VAL A 25 30.49 17.17 3.83
N TRP A 26 30.55 16.57 2.65
CA TRP A 26 30.36 15.13 2.51
C TRP A 26 31.48 14.36 3.20
N PRO A 27 31.15 13.37 4.05
CA PRO A 27 32.17 12.48 4.62
C PRO A 27 32.92 11.73 3.53
N ALA A 28 34.20 11.48 3.75
CA ALA A 28 34.98 10.63 2.86
C ALA A 28 34.38 9.22 2.80
N GLY A 29 34.23 8.67 1.59
CA GLY A 29 33.66 7.35 1.36
C GLY A 29 32.13 7.30 1.32
N ALA A 30 31.42 8.41 1.49
CA ALA A 30 29.98 8.44 1.34
C ALA A 30 29.56 8.29 -0.15
N ASP A 31 28.68 7.35 -0.45
CA ASP A 31 28.04 7.28 -1.77
C ASP A 31 26.95 8.34 -1.86
N ARG A 32 27.29 9.46 -2.54
CA ARG A 32 26.38 10.57 -2.73
C ARG A 32 25.18 10.23 -3.57
N GLY A 33 25.36 9.37 -4.59
CA GLY A 33 24.29 8.94 -5.47
C GLY A 33 23.25 8.08 -4.73
N ASP A 34 23.72 7.19 -3.87
CA ASP A 34 22.84 6.34 -3.07
C ASP A 34 22.08 7.17 -2.01
N VAL A 35 22.77 8.07 -1.31
CA VAL A 35 22.11 8.97 -0.34
C VAL A 35 21.05 9.86 -1.01
N ALA A 36 21.35 10.44 -2.18
CA ALA A 36 20.39 11.26 -2.92
C ALA A 36 19.17 10.43 -3.35
N ARG A 37 19.39 9.25 -3.91
CA ARG A 37 18.33 8.32 -4.33
C ARG A 37 17.38 7.96 -3.20
N GLN A 38 17.93 7.62 -2.03
CA GLN A 38 17.12 7.30 -0.85
C GLN A 38 16.37 8.55 -0.35
N ALA A 39 17.03 9.69 -0.26
CA ALA A 39 16.40 10.95 0.17
C ALA A 39 15.26 11.37 -0.76
N ASP A 40 15.43 11.23 -2.08
CA ASP A 40 14.42 11.56 -3.08
C ASP A 40 13.21 10.60 -3.00
N GLY A 41 13.44 9.29 -2.87
CA GLY A 41 12.37 8.31 -2.72
C GLY A 41 11.57 8.51 -1.44
N ILE A 42 12.23 8.77 -0.31
CA ILE A 42 11.58 9.07 0.97
C ILE A 42 10.82 10.41 0.89
N SER A 43 11.39 11.42 0.22
CA SER A 43 10.72 12.70 0.02
C SER A 43 9.48 12.58 -0.84
N LEU A 44 9.51 11.77 -1.91
CA LEU A 44 8.34 11.44 -2.72
C LEU A 44 7.24 10.81 -1.85
N THR A 45 7.58 9.79 -1.06
CA THR A 45 6.65 9.13 -0.13
C THR A 45 6.02 10.14 0.84
N ARG A 46 6.83 10.98 1.47
CA ARG A 46 6.37 12.00 2.42
C ARG A 46 5.48 13.05 1.74
N ASN A 47 5.82 13.49 0.54
CA ASN A 47 5.03 14.47 -0.21
C ASN A 47 3.64 13.91 -0.53
N LEU A 48 3.54 12.66 -0.98
CA LEU A 48 2.28 11.99 -1.25
C LEU A 48 1.40 11.90 0.02
N ILE A 49 1.98 11.41 1.14
CA ILE A 49 1.24 11.26 2.40
C ILE A 49 0.81 12.60 2.99
N ASN A 50 1.65 13.64 2.85
CA ASN A 50 1.37 14.96 3.42
C ASN A 50 0.33 15.75 2.62
N THR A 51 0.17 15.47 1.32
CA THR A 51 -0.83 16.13 0.48
C THR A 51 -2.25 15.80 0.97
N PRO A 52 -3.10 16.80 1.23
CA PRO A 52 -4.49 16.56 1.61
C PRO A 52 -5.28 15.80 0.55
N ALA A 53 -6.28 15.02 0.99
CA ALA A 53 -7.10 14.19 0.10
C ALA A 53 -7.87 14.99 -0.96
N GLY A 54 -8.22 16.25 -0.67
CA GLY A 54 -8.82 17.15 -1.66
C GLY A 54 -7.91 17.47 -2.85
N ASP A 55 -6.59 17.34 -2.68
CA ASP A 55 -5.58 17.58 -3.72
C ASP A 55 -4.84 16.30 -4.15
N LEU A 56 -5.14 15.17 -3.51
CA LEU A 56 -4.57 13.87 -3.85
C LEU A 56 -5.64 12.78 -3.72
N GLY A 57 -6.61 12.81 -4.61
CA GLY A 57 -7.56 11.72 -4.81
C GLY A 57 -6.98 10.59 -5.68
N PRO A 58 -7.81 9.58 -6.04
CA PRO A 58 -7.37 8.47 -6.89
C PRO A 58 -6.83 8.90 -8.25
N ALA A 59 -7.33 10.01 -8.81
CA ALA A 59 -6.87 10.55 -10.10
C ALA A 59 -5.47 11.15 -9.99
N GLU A 60 -5.24 11.96 -8.98
CA GLU A 60 -3.98 12.64 -8.72
C GLU A 60 -2.89 11.63 -8.34
N LEU A 61 -3.23 10.61 -7.53
CA LEU A 61 -2.31 9.52 -7.21
C LEU A 61 -1.89 8.76 -8.49
N ALA A 62 -2.82 8.53 -9.42
CA ALA A 62 -2.51 7.92 -10.71
C ALA A 62 -1.65 8.84 -11.60
N ALA A 63 -1.84 10.16 -11.54
CA ALA A 63 -1.03 11.14 -12.25
C ALA A 63 0.42 11.15 -11.73
N GLU A 64 0.61 11.14 -10.40
CA GLU A 64 1.94 11.06 -9.77
C GLU A 64 2.66 9.76 -10.15
N ALA A 65 1.96 8.63 -10.11
CA ALA A 65 2.50 7.33 -10.55
C ALA A 65 2.89 7.34 -12.03
N SER A 66 2.09 7.98 -12.89
CA SER A 66 2.38 8.11 -14.32
C SER A 66 3.58 9.02 -14.58
N ALA A 67 3.70 10.11 -13.81
CA ALA A 67 4.86 11.01 -13.89
C ALA A 67 6.16 10.29 -13.47
N LEU A 68 6.11 9.50 -12.39
CA LEU A 68 7.21 8.65 -11.95
C LEU A 68 7.60 7.64 -13.04
N ALA A 69 6.65 6.94 -13.61
CA ALA A 69 6.89 5.99 -14.69
C ALA A 69 7.55 6.65 -15.90
N LYS A 70 7.05 7.83 -16.31
CA LYS A 70 7.63 8.61 -17.41
C LYS A 70 9.09 9.01 -17.14
N LYS A 71 9.39 9.47 -15.91
CA LYS A 71 10.75 9.85 -15.49
C LYS A 71 11.74 8.68 -15.69
N HIS A 72 11.32 7.47 -15.39
CA HIS A 72 12.18 6.26 -15.47
C HIS A 72 11.95 5.42 -16.75
N LYS A 73 11.23 5.95 -17.75
CA LYS A 73 10.91 5.25 -19.01
C LYS A 73 10.19 3.90 -18.76
N ALA A 74 9.43 3.82 -17.68
CA ALA A 74 8.55 2.70 -17.38
C ALA A 74 7.21 2.85 -18.10
N ARG A 75 6.51 1.73 -18.31
CA ARG A 75 5.13 1.74 -18.79
C ARG A 75 4.19 1.87 -17.62
N CYS A 76 3.23 2.78 -17.69
CA CYS A 76 2.13 2.91 -16.74
C CYS A 76 0.80 2.74 -17.45
N THR A 77 -0.08 1.89 -16.90
CA THR A 77 -1.47 1.73 -17.35
C THR A 77 -2.40 1.95 -16.18
N VAL A 78 -3.57 2.55 -16.43
CA VAL A 78 -4.57 2.84 -15.40
C VAL A 78 -5.93 2.36 -15.86
N ILE A 79 -6.55 1.47 -15.08
CA ILE A 79 -7.92 0.99 -15.27
C ILE A 79 -8.82 1.84 -14.37
N VAL A 80 -9.90 2.40 -14.90
CA VAL A 80 -10.71 3.42 -14.20
C VAL A 80 -12.19 3.05 -14.18
N GLY A 81 -12.84 3.23 -13.03
CA GLY A 81 -14.28 3.12 -12.84
C GLY A 81 -14.82 1.74 -13.25
N ASP A 82 -15.90 1.70 -14.00
CA ASP A 82 -16.58 0.47 -14.41
C ASP A 82 -15.72 -0.48 -15.27
N LYS A 83 -14.60 0.02 -15.84
CA LYS A 83 -13.63 -0.86 -16.48
C LYS A 83 -12.98 -1.84 -15.53
N LEU A 84 -12.96 -1.54 -14.23
CA LEU A 84 -12.51 -2.49 -13.20
C LEU A 84 -13.39 -3.74 -13.17
N LEU A 85 -14.71 -3.60 -13.32
CA LEU A 85 -15.64 -4.74 -13.38
C LEU A 85 -15.39 -5.59 -14.63
N SER A 86 -15.30 -4.97 -15.81
CA SER A 86 -15.06 -5.69 -17.07
C SER A 86 -13.69 -6.38 -17.14
N GLN A 87 -12.72 -5.95 -16.29
CA GLN A 87 -11.39 -6.54 -16.19
C GLN A 87 -11.21 -7.38 -14.91
N ASN A 88 -12.31 -7.71 -14.24
CA ASN A 88 -12.35 -8.59 -13.07
C ASN A 88 -11.56 -8.05 -11.85
N TYR A 89 -11.82 -6.79 -11.47
CA TYR A 89 -11.37 -6.18 -10.20
C TYR A 89 -12.58 -5.68 -9.40
N PRO A 90 -13.52 -6.58 -9.04
CA PRO A 90 -14.81 -6.19 -8.47
C PRO A 90 -14.69 -5.64 -7.04
N ALA A 91 -13.74 -6.11 -6.22
CA ALA A 91 -13.57 -5.62 -4.86
C ALA A 91 -13.00 -4.20 -4.84
N ILE A 92 -12.05 -3.88 -5.73
CA ILE A 92 -11.55 -2.50 -5.89
C ILE A 92 -12.70 -1.56 -6.29
N HIS A 93 -13.54 -1.99 -7.24
CA HIS A 93 -14.70 -1.21 -7.68
C HIS A 93 -15.70 -1.00 -6.53
N ALA A 94 -16.04 -2.08 -5.80
CA ALA A 94 -17.03 -2.04 -4.73
C ALA A 94 -16.67 -1.03 -3.64
N VAL A 95 -15.40 -0.98 -3.22
CA VAL A 95 -14.93 -0.02 -2.21
C VAL A 95 -15.00 1.41 -2.72
N GLY A 96 -14.56 1.66 -3.96
CA GLY A 96 -14.43 3.03 -4.47
C GLY A 96 -15.68 3.60 -5.14
N ARG A 97 -16.73 2.80 -5.40
CA ARG A 97 -17.92 3.25 -6.17
C ARG A 97 -18.74 4.32 -5.46
N ALA A 98 -18.59 4.46 -4.14
CA ALA A 98 -19.32 5.45 -3.36
C ALA A 98 -18.78 6.88 -3.49
N SER A 99 -17.51 7.03 -3.90
CA SER A 99 -16.89 8.33 -4.09
C SER A 99 -17.29 8.98 -5.41
N ALA A 100 -17.30 10.32 -5.43
CA ALA A 100 -17.33 11.09 -6.67
C ALA A 100 -16.05 10.90 -7.52
N HIS A 101 -14.97 10.39 -6.91
CA HIS A 101 -13.69 10.11 -7.55
C HIS A 101 -13.62 8.64 -7.94
N ALA A 102 -13.70 8.35 -9.24
CA ALA A 102 -13.75 7.00 -9.77
C ALA A 102 -12.54 6.16 -9.29
N PRO A 103 -12.78 4.91 -8.79
CA PRO A 103 -11.72 3.99 -8.36
C PRO A 103 -10.81 3.62 -9.53
N ARG A 104 -9.56 3.24 -9.22
CA ARG A 104 -8.53 2.92 -10.22
C ARG A 104 -7.65 1.76 -9.78
N LEU A 105 -7.13 1.06 -10.78
CA LEU A 105 -5.95 0.20 -10.60
C LEU A 105 -4.83 0.77 -11.47
N ILE A 106 -3.72 1.11 -10.83
CA ILE A 106 -2.50 1.63 -11.46
C ILE A 106 -1.52 0.46 -11.57
N ASP A 107 -0.98 0.21 -12.77
CA ASP A 107 0.01 -0.84 -13.05
C ASP A 107 1.23 -0.22 -13.72
N ILE A 108 2.36 -0.17 -13.02
CA ILE A 108 3.65 0.27 -13.56
C ILE A 108 4.51 -0.96 -13.84
N ARG A 109 5.17 -0.98 -15.00
CA ARG A 109 6.08 -2.06 -15.42
C ARG A 109 7.39 -1.49 -15.91
N TRP A 110 8.48 -2.04 -15.38
CA TRP A 110 9.85 -1.62 -15.70
C TRP A 110 10.81 -2.81 -15.71
N GLY A 111 11.96 -2.63 -16.37
CA GLY A 111 13.03 -3.64 -16.43
C GLY A 111 12.89 -4.59 -17.63
N ARG A 112 13.79 -5.56 -17.70
CA ARG A 112 13.92 -6.47 -18.83
C ARG A 112 13.17 -7.77 -18.60
N ALA A 113 12.63 -8.37 -19.64
CA ALA A 113 11.82 -9.59 -19.57
C ALA A 113 12.57 -10.80 -18.94
N LYS A 114 13.91 -10.84 -19.09
CA LYS A 114 14.75 -11.92 -18.57
C LYS A 114 15.16 -11.79 -17.10
N ASP A 115 14.98 -10.60 -16.53
CA ASP A 115 15.37 -10.35 -15.14
C ASP A 115 14.32 -10.92 -14.17
N PRO A 116 14.69 -11.24 -12.91
CA PRO A 116 13.75 -11.75 -11.91
C PRO A 116 12.54 -10.82 -11.72
N ARG A 117 11.35 -11.40 -11.65
CA ARG A 117 10.12 -10.64 -11.44
C ARG A 117 9.95 -10.31 -9.97
N ILE A 118 9.75 -9.04 -9.67
CA ILE A 118 9.38 -8.53 -8.35
C ILE A 118 8.12 -7.69 -8.50
N THR A 119 7.12 -7.97 -7.69
CA THR A 119 5.88 -7.20 -7.67
C THR A 119 5.71 -6.50 -6.33
N LEU A 120 5.51 -5.20 -6.38
CA LEU A 120 5.16 -4.37 -5.23
C LEU A 120 3.67 -4.03 -5.31
N VAL A 121 2.95 -4.20 -4.21
CA VAL A 121 1.52 -3.86 -4.12
C VAL A 121 1.35 -2.83 -3.01
N GLY A 122 0.66 -1.72 -3.29
CA GLY A 122 0.50 -0.63 -2.32
C GLY A 122 -0.96 -0.28 -2.08
N LYS A 123 -1.44 -0.33 -0.82
CA LYS A 123 -2.77 0.18 -0.45
C LYS A 123 -2.87 1.65 -0.80
N GLY A 124 -3.85 1.99 -1.66
CA GLY A 124 -4.05 3.35 -2.20
C GLY A 124 -5.40 3.96 -1.80
N VAL A 125 -5.81 3.84 -0.54
CA VAL A 125 -7.03 4.51 -0.04
C VAL A 125 -6.70 5.98 0.22
N THR A 126 -7.07 6.87 -0.71
CA THR A 126 -6.65 8.28 -0.67
C THR A 126 -7.31 9.07 0.47
N PHE A 127 -8.49 8.64 0.89
CA PHE A 127 -9.12 9.02 2.15
C PHE A 127 -10.05 7.91 2.62
N ASP A 128 -10.03 7.63 3.93
CA ASP A 128 -10.86 6.61 4.53
C ASP A 128 -11.81 7.20 5.58
N SER A 129 -13.09 7.29 5.23
CA SER A 129 -14.15 7.70 6.15
C SER A 129 -14.63 6.56 7.06
N GLY A 130 -14.22 5.31 6.76
CA GLY A 130 -14.79 4.09 7.32
C GLY A 130 -15.96 3.53 6.49
N GLY A 131 -16.43 4.26 5.50
CA GLY A 131 -17.66 3.91 4.78
C GLY A 131 -18.88 4.05 5.67
N LEU A 132 -19.83 3.10 5.58
CA LEU A 132 -21.02 3.13 6.44
C LEU A 132 -20.72 2.85 7.92
N ASP A 133 -19.65 2.12 8.23
CA ASP A 133 -19.09 2.00 9.57
C ASP A 133 -18.20 3.21 9.87
N ILE A 134 -18.80 4.40 9.88
CA ILE A 134 -18.12 5.69 9.90
C ILE A 134 -17.17 5.83 11.10
N LYS A 135 -15.96 6.29 10.83
CA LYS A 135 -14.97 6.55 11.88
C LYS A 135 -15.39 7.70 12.80
N PRO A 136 -15.09 7.63 14.09
CA PRO A 136 -15.15 8.81 14.98
C PRO A 136 -14.22 9.91 14.45
N ALA A 137 -14.54 11.18 14.69
CA ALA A 137 -13.78 12.34 14.20
C ALA A 137 -12.27 12.24 14.47
N ALA A 138 -11.88 11.82 15.68
CA ALA A 138 -10.47 11.63 16.03
C ALA A 138 -9.78 10.51 15.23
N GLY A 139 -10.52 9.44 14.89
CA GLY A 139 -10.03 8.35 14.05
C GLY A 139 -9.90 8.75 12.58
N MET A 140 -10.79 9.63 12.11
CA MET A 140 -10.85 10.10 10.72
C MET A 140 -9.80 11.18 10.40
N LEU A 141 -9.41 11.98 11.39
CA LEU A 141 -8.61 13.20 11.22
C LEU A 141 -7.35 13.01 10.33
N MET A 142 -6.68 11.89 10.48
CA MET A 142 -5.41 11.63 9.76
C MET A 142 -5.58 10.70 8.56
N MET A 143 -6.80 10.42 8.12
CA MET A 143 -7.05 9.38 7.09
C MET A 143 -6.61 9.75 5.67
N LYS A 144 -6.11 10.98 5.42
CA LYS A 144 -5.31 11.28 4.23
C LYS A 144 -4.06 10.41 4.10
N LYS A 145 -3.57 9.83 5.22
CA LYS A 145 -2.41 8.93 5.26
C LYS A 145 -2.70 7.53 4.74
N ASP A 146 -3.96 7.19 4.47
CA ASP A 146 -4.37 5.80 4.26
C ASP A 146 -3.99 5.24 2.87
N MET A 147 -3.39 6.06 2.05
CA MET A 147 -2.64 5.71 0.84
C MET A 147 -1.13 5.59 1.10
N GLY A 148 -0.71 5.48 2.34
CA GLY A 148 0.70 5.34 2.73
C GLY A 148 1.38 4.12 2.12
N GLY A 149 0.65 3.01 1.94
CA GLY A 149 1.15 1.85 1.22
C GLY A 149 1.49 2.15 -0.24
N ALA A 150 0.60 2.85 -0.95
CA ALA A 150 0.86 3.32 -2.32
C ALA A 150 2.08 4.26 -2.37
N ALA A 151 2.17 5.20 -1.44
CA ALA A 151 3.30 6.13 -1.35
C ALA A 151 4.63 5.40 -1.15
N GLN A 152 4.65 4.37 -0.26
CA GLN A 152 5.83 3.55 0.00
C GLN A 152 6.28 2.80 -1.25
N VAL A 153 5.37 2.11 -1.96
CA VAL A 153 5.77 1.36 -3.16
C VAL A 153 6.20 2.26 -4.30
N LEU A 154 5.64 3.47 -4.42
CA LEU A 154 6.09 4.45 -5.43
C LEU A 154 7.48 5.01 -5.09
N GLY A 155 7.74 5.32 -3.80
CA GLY A 155 9.06 5.74 -3.34
C GLY A 155 10.11 4.65 -3.54
N LEU A 156 9.81 3.41 -3.16
CA LEU A 156 10.69 2.26 -3.35
C LEU A 156 10.92 1.96 -4.84
N ALA A 157 9.88 2.01 -5.66
CA ALA A 157 10.00 1.84 -7.11
C ALA A 157 10.92 2.91 -7.73
N SER A 158 10.81 4.17 -7.27
CA SER A 158 11.73 5.24 -7.69
C SER A 158 13.18 4.88 -7.39
N MET A 159 13.45 4.39 -6.17
CA MET A 159 14.81 3.98 -5.76
C MET A 159 15.34 2.82 -6.59
N ILE A 160 14.52 1.77 -6.81
CA ILE A 160 14.88 0.58 -7.60
C ILE A 160 15.20 0.97 -9.05
N MET A 161 14.35 1.78 -9.66
CA MET A 161 14.51 2.22 -11.06
C MET A 161 15.72 3.15 -11.22
N ASP A 162 15.94 4.05 -10.28
CA ASP A 162 17.08 4.98 -10.31
C ASP A 162 18.41 4.26 -10.08
N ALA A 163 18.42 3.23 -9.22
CA ALA A 163 19.57 2.37 -9.00
C ALA A 163 19.88 1.46 -10.21
N GLY A 164 18.96 1.33 -11.16
CA GLY A 164 19.12 0.45 -12.32
C GLY A 164 19.22 -1.03 -11.94
N LEU A 165 18.54 -1.46 -10.87
CA LEU A 165 18.61 -2.85 -10.41
C LEU A 165 18.17 -3.83 -11.50
N ARG A 166 18.80 -5.01 -11.55
CA ARG A 166 18.50 -6.05 -12.53
C ARG A 166 17.27 -6.85 -12.13
N VAL A 167 16.11 -6.19 -12.14
CA VAL A 167 14.82 -6.79 -11.83
C VAL A 167 13.78 -6.41 -12.89
N ARG A 168 12.80 -7.27 -13.08
CA ARG A 168 11.56 -6.94 -13.80
C ARG A 168 10.52 -6.50 -12.78
N LEU A 169 10.48 -5.19 -12.53
CA LEU A 169 9.61 -4.58 -11.54
C LEU A 169 8.19 -4.42 -12.08
N ARG A 170 7.21 -4.80 -11.26
CA ARG A 170 5.81 -4.43 -11.39
C ARG A 170 5.35 -3.71 -10.12
N VAL A 171 4.57 -2.64 -10.26
CA VAL A 171 3.94 -1.95 -9.12
C VAL A 171 2.45 -1.88 -9.36
N LEU A 172 1.66 -2.40 -8.43
CA LEU A 172 0.20 -2.37 -8.46
C LEU A 172 -0.31 -1.49 -7.31
N VAL A 173 -1.12 -0.50 -7.67
CA VAL A 173 -1.76 0.38 -6.68
C VAL A 173 -3.25 0.44 -6.96
N PRO A 174 -4.08 -0.28 -6.18
CA PRO A 174 -5.51 -0.04 -6.15
C PRO A 174 -5.77 1.29 -5.45
N ALA A 175 -6.22 2.30 -6.21
CA ALA A 175 -6.44 3.67 -5.75
C ALA A 175 -7.94 3.95 -5.66
N VAL A 176 -8.43 4.19 -4.44
CA VAL A 176 -9.85 4.41 -4.13
C VAL A 176 -10.00 5.48 -3.05
N GLU A 177 -11.21 5.99 -2.89
CA GLU A 177 -11.64 6.71 -1.70
C GLU A 177 -12.80 5.93 -1.07
N ASN A 178 -12.70 5.62 0.22
CA ASN A 178 -13.79 5.00 0.97
C ASN A 178 -14.73 6.08 1.47
N ALA A 179 -15.83 6.28 0.74
CA ALA A 179 -16.77 7.37 0.95
C ALA A 179 -18.17 6.85 1.31
N ILE A 180 -19.02 7.78 1.79
CA ILE A 180 -20.41 7.52 2.15
C ILE A 180 -21.31 8.07 1.06
N SER A 181 -22.14 7.21 0.48
CA SER A 181 -23.17 7.61 -0.48
C SER A 181 -24.24 6.53 -0.61
N GLY A 182 -25.27 6.80 -1.41
CA GLY A 182 -26.39 5.87 -1.62
C GLY A 182 -26.03 4.57 -2.33
N ASN A 183 -24.85 4.46 -2.92
CA ASN A 183 -24.35 3.24 -3.57
C ASN A 183 -23.12 2.64 -2.86
N ALA A 184 -22.83 3.06 -1.61
CA ALA A 184 -21.78 2.46 -0.81
C ALA A 184 -22.04 0.97 -0.58
N PHE A 185 -20.98 0.19 -0.40
CA PHE A 185 -21.13 -1.19 0.03
C PHE A 185 -21.49 -1.25 1.54
N HIS A 186 -22.17 -2.30 1.95
CA HIS A 186 -22.75 -2.43 3.29
C HIS A 186 -22.07 -3.54 4.09
N PRO A 187 -22.11 -3.47 5.43
CA PRO A 187 -21.89 -4.66 6.24
C PRO A 187 -22.82 -5.78 5.81
N MET A 188 -22.31 -7.02 5.78
CA MET A 188 -22.95 -8.24 5.31
C MET A 188 -23.15 -8.35 3.78
N ASP A 189 -22.74 -7.36 2.96
CA ASP A 189 -22.64 -7.56 1.52
C ASP A 189 -21.65 -8.70 1.21
N ILE A 190 -21.95 -9.48 0.17
CA ILE A 190 -21.05 -10.52 -0.33
C ILE A 190 -20.41 -10.01 -1.62
N LEU A 191 -19.11 -9.78 -1.56
CA LEU A 191 -18.35 -9.26 -2.69
C LEU A 191 -17.65 -10.40 -3.43
N PRO A 192 -17.79 -10.49 -4.76
CA PRO A 192 -16.90 -11.31 -5.57
C PRO A 192 -15.50 -10.70 -5.58
N THR A 193 -14.48 -11.52 -5.77
CA THR A 193 -13.10 -11.06 -5.94
C THR A 193 -12.48 -11.59 -7.23
N ARG A 194 -11.35 -11.02 -7.63
CA ARG A 194 -10.60 -11.46 -8.81
C ARG A 194 -10.22 -12.94 -8.75
N LYS A 195 -9.88 -13.45 -7.59
CA LYS A 195 -9.51 -14.87 -7.41
C LYS A 195 -10.72 -15.83 -7.49
N GLY A 196 -11.94 -15.30 -7.49
CA GLY A 196 -13.19 -16.09 -7.45
C GLY A 196 -13.65 -16.47 -6.04
N ILE A 197 -12.90 -16.07 -5.00
CA ILE A 197 -13.31 -16.22 -3.60
C ILE A 197 -14.36 -15.14 -3.30
N THR A 198 -15.48 -15.52 -2.68
CA THR A 198 -16.50 -14.59 -2.19
C THR A 198 -16.15 -14.10 -0.79
N VAL A 199 -16.36 -12.81 -0.53
CA VAL A 199 -16.01 -12.16 0.73
C VAL A 199 -17.24 -11.52 1.36
N GLU A 200 -17.62 -11.96 2.57
CA GLU A 200 -18.60 -11.27 3.40
C GLU A 200 -17.96 -10.04 4.04
N VAL A 201 -18.58 -8.88 3.88
CA VAL A 201 -18.13 -7.62 4.48
C VAL A 201 -18.50 -7.60 5.96
N GLY A 202 -17.55 -7.85 6.84
CA GLY A 202 -17.77 -7.78 8.28
C GLY A 202 -17.74 -6.34 8.83
N ASN A 203 -17.04 -5.45 8.14
CA ASN A 203 -16.92 -4.03 8.50
C ASN A 203 -16.43 -3.24 7.28
N THR A 204 -17.11 -2.14 6.94
CA THR A 204 -16.75 -1.30 5.79
C THR A 204 -15.47 -0.48 6.04
N ASP A 205 -15.02 -0.33 7.28
CA ASP A 205 -13.73 0.26 7.68
C ASP A 205 -12.55 -0.73 7.54
N ALA A 206 -12.80 -1.93 7.03
CA ALA A 206 -11.78 -2.91 6.64
C ALA A 206 -11.62 -2.98 5.11
N GLU A 207 -11.72 -1.87 4.42
CA GLU A 207 -11.72 -1.67 2.97
C GLU A 207 -10.34 -1.97 2.34
N GLY A 208 -9.27 -1.68 3.07
CA GLY A 208 -7.89 -1.83 2.55
C GLY A 208 -7.59 -3.25 2.11
N ARG A 209 -8.00 -4.24 2.88
CA ARG A 209 -7.81 -5.66 2.51
C ARG A 209 -8.69 -6.09 1.33
N LEU A 210 -9.83 -5.44 1.13
CA LEU A 210 -10.71 -5.71 -0.01
C LEU A 210 -10.10 -5.22 -1.33
N ILE A 211 -9.49 -4.03 -1.33
CA ILE A 211 -8.80 -3.56 -2.55
C ILE A 211 -7.48 -4.30 -2.80
N LEU A 212 -6.79 -4.73 -1.72
CA LEU A 212 -5.55 -5.48 -1.85
C LEU A 212 -5.78 -6.91 -2.35
N CYS A 213 -6.89 -7.56 -2.03
CA CYS A 213 -7.15 -8.93 -2.45
C CYS A 213 -7.18 -9.09 -3.98
N ASP A 214 -7.81 -8.16 -4.71
CA ASP A 214 -7.81 -8.16 -6.17
C ASP A 214 -6.42 -7.88 -6.75
N ALA A 215 -5.69 -6.91 -6.15
CA ALA A 215 -4.36 -6.55 -6.60
C ALA A 215 -3.33 -7.66 -6.33
N LEU A 216 -3.42 -8.36 -5.20
CA LEU A 216 -2.57 -9.50 -4.86
C LEU A 216 -2.85 -10.69 -5.78
N ALA A 217 -4.13 -11.01 -6.04
CA ALA A 217 -4.49 -12.07 -6.98
C ALA A 217 -3.98 -11.78 -8.41
N GLU A 218 -3.99 -10.50 -8.82
CA GLU A 218 -3.39 -10.06 -10.09
C GLU A 218 -1.86 -10.20 -10.09
N ALA A 219 -1.21 -9.85 -8.98
CA ALA A 219 0.23 -9.99 -8.82
C ALA A 219 0.67 -11.45 -8.90
N ASP A 220 -0.03 -12.32 -8.19
CA ASP A 220 0.23 -13.75 -8.07
C ASP A 220 0.09 -14.49 -9.41
N ALA A 221 -0.87 -14.07 -10.24
CA ALA A 221 -1.12 -14.68 -11.56
C ALA A 221 0.10 -14.68 -12.49
N GLU A 222 1.05 -13.75 -12.31
CA GLU A 222 2.32 -13.70 -13.06
C GLU A 222 3.43 -14.58 -12.47
N LYS A 223 3.20 -15.21 -11.31
CA LYS A 223 4.18 -16.04 -10.59
C LYS A 223 5.52 -15.30 -10.44
N PRO A 224 5.56 -14.14 -9.76
CA PRO A 224 6.80 -13.43 -9.53
C PRO A 224 7.67 -14.18 -8.52
N ALA A 225 8.98 -13.92 -8.52
CA ALA A 225 9.92 -14.46 -7.53
C ALA A 225 9.67 -13.87 -6.13
N LEU A 226 9.06 -12.67 -6.06
CA LEU A 226 8.73 -12.02 -4.81
C LEU A 226 7.54 -11.08 -5.00
N ILE A 227 6.58 -11.15 -4.08
CA ILE A 227 5.52 -10.16 -3.90
C ILE A 227 5.73 -9.49 -2.54
N VAL A 228 5.70 -8.17 -2.51
CA VAL A 228 5.71 -7.40 -1.25
C VAL A 228 4.57 -6.41 -1.30
N ASP A 229 3.70 -6.42 -0.29
CA ASP A 229 2.66 -5.41 -0.15
C ASP A 229 2.92 -4.48 1.03
N PHE A 230 2.47 -3.24 0.87
CA PHE A 230 2.57 -2.19 1.88
C PHE A 230 1.18 -1.62 2.13
N ALA A 231 0.79 -1.57 3.40
CA ALA A 231 -0.52 -1.08 3.76
C ALA A 231 -0.54 -0.44 5.16
N THR A 232 -1.28 0.64 5.29
CA THR A 232 -1.72 1.21 6.56
C THR A 232 -2.96 0.44 7.03
N LEU A 233 -2.82 -0.89 7.24
CA LEU A 233 -3.94 -1.82 7.19
C LEU A 233 -4.76 -1.85 8.48
N THR A 234 -4.10 -1.91 9.66
CA THR A 234 -4.81 -2.13 10.93
C THR A 234 -4.29 -1.23 12.05
N GLY A 235 -5.21 -0.65 12.81
CA GLY A 235 -4.87 -0.04 14.08
C GLY A 235 -4.29 -1.03 15.09
N ALA A 236 -4.66 -2.32 14.97
CA ALA A 236 -4.18 -3.39 15.86
C ALA A 236 -2.66 -3.56 15.80
N ALA A 237 -2.03 -3.48 14.63
CA ALA A 237 -0.58 -3.52 14.50
C ALA A 237 0.09 -2.35 15.24
N ARG A 238 -0.47 -1.13 15.12
CA ARG A 238 0.03 0.06 15.82
C ARG A 238 -0.15 -0.04 17.33
N VAL A 239 -1.24 -0.63 17.81
CA VAL A 239 -1.46 -0.87 19.24
C VAL A 239 -0.44 -1.86 19.78
N ALA A 240 -0.09 -2.89 19.00
CA ALA A 240 0.87 -3.92 19.41
C ALA A 240 2.33 -3.42 19.39
N LEU A 241 2.74 -2.65 18.39
CA LEU A 241 4.14 -2.31 18.11
C LEU A 241 4.48 -0.83 18.24
N GLY A 242 3.48 0.04 18.45
CA GLY A 242 3.68 1.48 18.43
C GLY A 242 3.68 2.07 17.02
N ALA A 243 4.09 3.33 16.91
CA ALA A 243 4.05 4.07 15.65
C ALA A 243 5.36 4.01 14.84
N GLU A 244 6.44 3.58 15.46
CA GLU A 244 7.79 3.63 14.88
C GLU A 244 8.27 2.28 14.35
N LEU A 245 7.69 1.16 14.82
CA LEU A 245 8.10 -0.19 14.46
C LEU A 245 7.04 -0.86 13.58
N PRO A 246 7.25 -0.96 12.26
CA PRO A 246 6.32 -1.62 11.37
C PRO A 246 6.23 -3.12 11.57
N ALA A 247 5.02 -3.67 11.43
CA ALA A 247 4.80 -5.11 11.43
C ALA A 247 5.19 -5.71 10.08
N LEU A 248 5.95 -6.81 10.09
CA LEU A 248 6.24 -7.66 8.95
C LEU A 248 5.49 -8.99 9.10
N PHE A 249 4.74 -9.39 8.10
CA PHE A 249 4.21 -10.75 7.94
C PHE A 249 4.86 -11.36 6.69
N ALA A 250 5.23 -12.62 6.74
CA ALA A 250 5.83 -13.31 5.60
C ALA A 250 5.52 -14.81 5.68
N ASN A 251 5.24 -15.40 4.51
CA ASN A 251 5.07 -16.83 4.33
C ASN A 251 6.38 -17.56 4.00
N ASP A 252 7.50 -16.83 3.87
CA ASP A 252 8.85 -17.35 3.68
C ASP A 252 9.76 -16.87 4.82
N ASP A 253 10.36 -17.82 5.55
CA ASP A 253 11.21 -17.54 6.71
C ASP A 253 12.56 -16.94 6.31
N ALA A 254 13.12 -17.34 5.17
CA ALA A 254 14.40 -16.84 4.68
C ALA A 254 14.26 -15.38 4.26
N VAL A 255 13.22 -15.06 3.48
CA VAL A 255 12.90 -13.69 3.07
C VAL A 255 12.65 -12.81 4.29
N ALA A 256 11.86 -13.29 5.28
CA ALA A 256 11.62 -12.55 6.50
C ALA A 256 12.93 -12.22 7.26
N SER A 257 13.82 -13.21 7.38
CA SER A 257 15.11 -13.04 8.07
C SER A 257 16.00 -12.02 7.38
N GLU A 258 16.04 -12.02 6.05
CA GLU A 258 16.79 -11.02 5.26
C GLU A 258 16.22 -9.62 5.46
N TYR A 259 14.90 -9.44 5.42
CA TYR A 259 14.26 -8.15 5.66
C TYR A 259 14.60 -7.60 7.06
N LEU A 260 14.53 -8.42 8.11
CA LEU A 260 14.87 -8.00 9.48
C LEU A 260 16.35 -7.62 9.62
N SER A 261 17.25 -8.41 9.01
CA SER A 261 18.69 -8.17 9.04
C SER A 261 19.05 -6.86 8.32
N HIS A 262 18.52 -6.69 7.10
CA HIS A 262 18.75 -5.48 6.32
C HIS A 262 18.13 -4.24 6.96
N GLY A 263 16.88 -4.35 7.46
CA GLY A 263 16.24 -3.26 8.20
C GLY A 263 17.07 -2.76 9.37
N THR A 264 17.64 -3.67 10.15
CA THR A 264 18.57 -3.33 11.24
C THR A 264 19.81 -2.62 10.72
N THR A 265 20.40 -3.13 9.62
CA THR A 265 21.65 -2.59 9.04
C THR A 265 21.47 -1.15 8.53
N VAL A 266 20.30 -0.82 7.96
CA VAL A 266 20.01 0.52 7.41
C VAL A 266 19.30 1.44 8.42
N ALA A 267 19.15 1.02 9.67
CA ALA A 267 18.42 1.73 10.73
C ALA A 267 16.95 2.01 10.39
N ASP A 268 16.30 1.05 9.71
CA ASP A 268 14.87 1.03 9.40
C ASP A 268 14.28 -0.33 9.84
N PRO A 269 14.20 -0.59 11.18
CA PRO A 269 13.86 -1.89 11.72
C PRO A 269 12.41 -2.26 11.45
N LEU A 270 12.17 -3.57 11.37
CA LEU A 270 10.85 -4.20 11.25
C LEU A 270 10.68 -5.20 12.39
N TRP A 271 9.43 -5.55 12.72
CA TRP A 271 9.14 -6.61 13.66
C TRP A 271 8.27 -7.68 13.02
N ARG A 272 8.78 -8.92 12.96
CA ARG A 272 8.03 -10.04 12.40
C ARG A 272 6.91 -10.45 13.33
N MET A 273 5.68 -10.48 12.82
CA MET A 273 4.48 -11.03 13.45
C MET A 273 4.09 -12.36 12.78
N PRO A 274 3.46 -13.29 13.53
CA PRO A 274 3.16 -14.61 12.99
C PRO A 274 1.94 -14.61 12.06
N LEU A 275 1.99 -15.41 11.00
CA LEU A 275 0.82 -15.89 10.26
C LEU A 275 0.26 -17.10 11.03
N TRP A 276 -0.43 -16.85 12.15
CA TRP A 276 -0.91 -17.91 13.04
C TRP A 276 -2.11 -18.64 12.46
N GLN A 277 -1.86 -19.71 11.72
CA GLN A 277 -2.85 -20.45 10.93
C GLN A 277 -4.13 -20.86 11.69
N PRO A 278 -4.09 -21.23 12.99
CA PRO A 278 -5.32 -21.52 13.72
C PRO A 278 -6.33 -20.35 13.78
N TYR A 279 -5.90 -19.10 13.55
CA TYR A 279 -6.81 -17.96 13.49
C TYR A 279 -7.59 -17.85 12.17
N ASN A 280 -7.29 -18.69 11.17
CA ASN A 280 -8.11 -18.77 9.96
C ASN A 280 -9.59 -19.06 10.27
N ARG A 281 -9.89 -19.85 11.32
CA ARG A 281 -11.26 -20.07 11.79
C ARG A 281 -12.02 -18.79 12.19
N MET A 282 -11.29 -17.74 12.56
CA MET A 282 -11.90 -16.44 12.90
C MET A 282 -12.44 -15.72 11.66
N LEU A 283 -11.95 -16.09 10.48
CA LEU A 283 -12.37 -15.55 9.18
C LEU A 283 -13.46 -16.40 8.51
N ASP A 284 -14.00 -17.43 9.18
CA ASP A 284 -15.07 -18.24 8.64
C ASP A 284 -16.36 -17.40 8.48
N SER A 285 -17.02 -17.54 7.35
CA SER A 285 -18.35 -16.99 7.08
C SER A 285 -19.37 -18.12 6.93
N LYS A 286 -20.62 -17.82 7.23
CA LYS A 286 -21.75 -18.75 6.99
C LYS A 286 -22.39 -18.53 5.62
N THR A 287 -22.07 -17.45 4.94
CA THR A 287 -22.75 -16.96 3.74
C THR A 287 -21.82 -16.74 2.55
N ALA A 288 -20.51 -16.71 2.79
CA ALA A 288 -19.46 -16.55 1.78
C ALA A 288 -18.29 -17.50 2.05
N ASP A 289 -17.28 -17.52 1.18
CA ASP A 289 -16.08 -18.35 1.38
C ASP A 289 -15.22 -17.84 2.55
N VAL A 290 -15.27 -16.52 2.82
CA VAL A 290 -14.49 -15.89 3.88
C VAL A 290 -15.15 -14.60 4.36
N SER A 291 -14.98 -14.25 5.66
CA SER A 291 -15.30 -12.92 6.17
C SER A 291 -14.11 -11.97 6.02
N SER A 292 -14.38 -10.71 5.72
CA SER A 292 -13.33 -9.68 5.63
C SER A 292 -12.71 -9.33 6.99
N THR A 293 -13.39 -9.64 8.10
CA THR A 293 -12.93 -9.34 9.46
C THR A 293 -12.99 -10.57 10.34
N GLY A 294 -12.01 -10.67 11.26
CA GLY A 294 -12.01 -11.75 12.25
C GLY A 294 -13.07 -11.56 13.32
N SER A 295 -13.67 -12.67 13.74
CA SER A 295 -14.58 -12.71 14.89
C SER A 295 -13.84 -12.45 16.22
N GLY A 296 -14.54 -11.97 17.23
CA GLY A 296 -14.04 -11.88 18.62
C GLY A 296 -13.22 -10.61 18.96
N GLY A 297 -12.96 -9.71 18.04
CA GLY A 297 -12.35 -8.40 18.31
C GLY A 297 -10.86 -8.40 18.67
N HIS A 298 -10.18 -9.57 18.65
CA HIS A 298 -8.76 -9.72 18.96
C HIS A 298 -7.96 -10.23 17.77
N GLY A 299 -6.62 -10.05 17.81
CA GLY A 299 -5.73 -10.56 16.77
C GLY A 299 -5.90 -9.89 15.40
N GLY A 300 -6.46 -8.68 15.33
CA GLY A 300 -6.85 -8.02 14.09
C GLY A 300 -5.72 -7.83 13.07
N ALA A 301 -4.48 -7.67 13.52
CA ALA A 301 -3.33 -7.59 12.62
C ALA A 301 -3.04 -8.96 11.97
N VAL A 302 -3.10 -10.04 12.75
CA VAL A 302 -2.85 -11.40 12.28
C VAL A 302 -3.96 -11.87 11.34
N THR A 303 -5.23 -11.65 11.69
CA THR A 303 -6.37 -12.04 10.85
C THR A 303 -6.40 -11.25 9.54
N ALA A 304 -5.97 -9.98 9.56
CA ALA A 304 -5.85 -9.20 8.32
C ALA A 304 -4.76 -9.76 7.38
N ALA A 305 -3.61 -10.16 7.93
CA ALA A 305 -2.55 -10.79 7.15
C ALA A 305 -2.98 -12.17 6.60
N LEU A 306 -3.63 -13.00 7.42
CA LEU A 306 -4.19 -14.29 7.00
C LEU A 306 -5.28 -14.15 5.92
N PHE A 307 -6.07 -13.07 5.97
CA PHE A 307 -7.02 -12.77 4.92
C PHE A 307 -6.29 -12.53 3.58
N LEU A 308 -5.25 -11.70 3.58
CA LEU A 308 -4.47 -11.40 2.36
C LEU A 308 -3.72 -12.62 1.84
N GLU A 309 -3.20 -13.48 2.72
CA GLU A 309 -2.51 -14.72 2.36
C GLU A 309 -3.38 -15.63 1.46
N ARG A 310 -4.70 -15.60 1.60
CA ARG A 310 -5.63 -16.39 0.76
C ARG A 310 -5.62 -15.99 -0.72
N PHE A 311 -5.10 -14.82 -1.05
CA PHE A 311 -5.09 -14.27 -2.42
C PHE A 311 -3.77 -14.45 -3.15
N VAL A 312 -2.77 -15.03 -2.51
CA VAL A 312 -1.49 -15.42 -3.10
C VAL A 312 -1.35 -16.96 -3.08
N SER A 313 -0.46 -17.47 -3.92
CA SER A 313 -0.09 -18.89 -3.91
C SER A 313 0.80 -19.20 -2.71
N PRO A 314 0.76 -20.43 -2.18
CA PRO A 314 1.62 -20.83 -1.06
C PRO A 314 3.10 -21.02 -1.47
N ASP A 315 3.40 -21.10 -2.78
CA ASP A 315 4.72 -21.45 -3.36
C ASP A 315 5.50 -20.20 -3.83
#